data_fc99d6f62b1af4775eee25b21a3d2522
#
_entry.id   fc99d6f62b1af4775eee25b21a3d2522
#
_cell.length_a   1.000
_cell.length_b   1.000
_cell.length_c   1.000
_cell.angle_alpha   90.00
_cell.angle_beta   90.00
_cell.angle_gamma   90.00
#
_symmetry.space_group_name_H-M   'P 1'
#
loop_
_entity.id
_entity.type
_entity.pdbx_description
1 polymer ?
#
loop_
_entity_poly.entity_id
_entity_poly.type
_entity_poly.pdbx_seq_one_letter_code
_entity_poly.pdbx_strand_id
1 'polypeptide(L)'
;MSRNRNFFSILISVLLLSLVLFCLESEATLSLDASPVRGGSSLRFGRVDSSKMASQEVRIRASSDEGNQYQIFQAMIEPFSNEKGEFLHASALQSYAITGSNAFGSLYNQQIANMKNADDLLYSSSPTGQSDSVTMVYTINPENINLSGRFSGKILYTMRPVSGGAQKQAYIDVFLEISEDFKIQTQASSGKSLVRLKTKSPVDVEGYLTISFSGNFGERVNVYQEIDRFPASELNEDIGKEAIRFSVTGSKDADIKYSTPSALSRRMLIYSSSLSSDELTVHYLLDEQALAKEKAAVYKGQIKYIVEKQGSFQTILLDVEVVVDPVFELLVSFPQGEPRFDNLLPNSPPQVREAVVEVKTNLGKPYAVVQKISSPLANEKGFVFKKDFFDMKVEDADGVGKNNFEQFEPVPQEEQVIFTSDLKGNSCKARVYYRLRPYPQMDPGNYLTSIVYSLGEM
;
A
#
# COMPACT_ATOMS: atom_id res chain seq x y z
N MET A 1 78.34 42.44 73.01
CA MET A 1 76.95 42.85 72.70
C MET A 1 76.49 42.54 71.25
N SER A 2 76.88 41.47 70.64
CA SER A 2 76.58 41.20 69.24
C SER A 2 75.74 39.91 68.95
N ARG A 3 75.49 39.10 69.96
CA ARG A 3 74.87 37.78 69.78
C ARG A 3 73.32 37.78 69.82
N ASN A 4 72.70 38.82 70.36
CA ASN A 4 71.21 38.88 70.47
C ASN A 4 70.52 39.48 69.25
N ARG A 5 71.19 40.12 68.31
CA ARG A 5 70.56 40.72 67.12
C ARG A 5 70.21 39.70 66.05
N ASN A 6 71.01 38.66 65.96
CA ASN A 6 70.73 37.60 64.94
C ASN A 6 69.59 36.69 65.35
N PHE A 7 69.38 36.50 66.62
CA PHE A 7 68.27 35.66 67.12
C PHE A 7 66.89 36.30 66.88
N PHE A 8 66.80 37.61 67.01
CA PHE A 8 65.58 38.37 66.77
C PHE A 8 65.22 38.44 65.27
N SER A 9 66.25 38.54 64.42
CA SER A 9 66.04 38.53 62.94
C SER A 9 65.55 37.16 62.41
N ILE A 10 66.07 36.06 62.94
CA ILE A 10 65.65 34.70 62.60
C ILE A 10 64.24 34.43 63.12
N LEU A 11 63.87 34.90 64.28
CA LEU A 11 62.53 34.73 64.87
C LEU A 11 61.48 35.51 64.09
N ILE A 12 61.78 36.72 63.57
CA ILE A 12 60.89 37.51 62.76
C ILE A 12 60.75 36.87 61.34
N SER A 13 61.85 36.35 60.79
CA SER A 13 61.81 35.65 59.51
C SER A 13 61.01 34.35 59.56
N VAL A 14 61.11 33.59 60.66
CA VAL A 14 60.31 32.38 60.85
C VAL A 14 58.82 32.72 61.09
N LEU A 15 58.51 33.81 61.80
CA LEU A 15 57.18 34.29 62.06
C LEU A 15 56.54 34.82 60.76
N LEU A 16 57.32 35.55 59.93
CA LEU A 16 56.86 35.97 58.58
C LEU A 16 56.67 34.80 57.64
N LEU A 17 57.57 33.80 57.69
CA LEU A 17 57.43 32.59 56.82
C LEU A 17 56.24 31.76 57.30
N SER A 18 55.94 31.66 58.57
CA SER A 18 54.73 30.99 59.08
C SER A 18 53.46 31.76 58.71
N LEU A 19 53.50 33.12 58.74
CA LEU A 19 52.34 33.91 58.32
C LEU A 19 52.08 33.81 56.82
N VAL A 20 53.13 33.69 55.97
CA VAL A 20 53.02 33.46 54.54
C VAL A 20 52.55 32.03 54.24
N LEU A 21 52.93 31.04 55.04
CA LEU A 21 52.40 29.67 54.91
C LEU A 21 50.96 29.53 55.40
N PHE A 22 50.44 30.40 56.25
CA PHE A 22 49.05 30.45 56.71
C PHE A 22 48.13 31.21 55.70
N CYS A 23 48.69 31.97 54.77
CA CYS A 23 47.99 32.56 53.62
C CYS A 23 48.03 31.67 52.37
N LEU A 24 48.23 30.39 52.54
CA LEU A 24 47.75 29.45 51.53
C LEU A 24 46.24 29.54 51.57
N GLU A 25 45.72 30.38 50.70
CA GLU A 25 44.28 30.43 50.41
C GLU A 25 43.81 28.97 50.29
N SER A 26 42.98 28.55 51.23
CA SER A 26 42.18 27.33 51.04
C SER A 26 41.43 27.56 49.77
N GLU A 27 41.93 27.02 48.65
CA GLU A 27 41.14 27.03 47.41
C GLU A 27 39.80 26.41 47.73
N ALA A 28 38.80 27.24 47.72
CA ALA A 28 37.44 26.86 47.96
C ALA A 28 37.12 25.68 47.03
N THR A 29 36.76 24.56 47.61
CA THR A 29 36.54 23.33 46.83
C THR A 29 35.06 23.16 46.52
N LEU A 30 34.72 23.31 45.20
CA LEU A 30 33.44 22.87 44.68
C LEU A 30 33.55 21.41 44.27
N SER A 31 32.64 20.59 44.71
CA SER A 31 32.53 19.20 44.27
C SER A 31 31.16 18.95 43.62
N LEU A 32 31.19 18.39 42.43
CA LEU A 32 30.00 17.94 41.71
C LEU A 32 30.24 16.53 41.25
N ASP A 33 29.36 15.60 41.62
CA ASP A 33 29.31 14.23 41.18
C ASP A 33 27.93 13.92 40.60
N ALA A 34 27.88 13.21 39.48
CA ALA A 34 26.65 12.73 38.88
C ALA A 34 26.81 11.25 38.56
N SER A 35 25.93 10.43 39.08
CA SER A 35 26.02 8.98 38.91
C SER A 35 24.65 8.34 38.80
N PRO A 36 24.48 7.29 37.95
CA PRO A 36 23.24 6.54 37.89
C PRO A 36 22.90 5.89 39.23
N VAL A 37 21.64 5.97 39.67
CA VAL A 37 21.19 5.40 40.96
C VAL A 37 21.35 3.89 40.99
N ARG A 38 21.20 3.21 39.86
CA ARG A 38 21.38 1.75 39.71
C ARG A 38 22.85 1.30 39.60
N GLY A 39 23.79 2.24 39.76
CA GLY A 39 25.24 1.98 39.66
C GLY A 39 25.78 2.11 38.23
N GLY A 40 27.14 2.11 38.15
CA GLY A 40 27.86 2.32 36.90
C GLY A 40 28.22 3.79 36.63
N SER A 41 28.95 4.05 35.55
CA SER A 41 29.42 5.37 35.12
C SER A 41 28.59 5.95 33.97
N SER A 42 27.60 5.24 33.45
CA SER A 42 26.78 5.63 32.31
C SER A 42 25.31 5.31 32.54
N LEU A 43 24.42 6.11 31.95
CA LEU A 43 22.99 5.92 32.00
C LEU A 43 22.58 4.97 30.87
N ARG A 44 22.18 3.75 31.21
CA ARG A 44 21.84 2.69 30.23
C ARG A 44 20.36 2.35 30.29
N PHE A 45 19.62 2.68 29.25
CA PHE A 45 18.21 2.32 29.12
C PHE A 45 18.00 0.87 28.69
N GLY A 46 19.05 0.19 28.19
CA GLY A 46 18.93 -1.14 27.61
C GLY A 46 18.17 -1.12 26.30
N ARG A 47 17.44 -2.22 26.04
CA ARG A 47 16.61 -2.36 24.85
C ARG A 47 15.24 -1.72 25.09
N VAL A 48 14.91 -0.75 24.26
CA VAL A 48 13.66 0.02 24.32
C VAL A 48 12.82 -0.34 23.11
N ASP A 49 11.55 -0.60 23.29
CA ASP A 49 10.57 -0.73 22.23
C ASP A 49 9.74 0.55 22.07
N SER A 50 9.12 0.72 20.90
CA SER A 50 8.30 1.90 20.58
C SER A 50 6.97 1.95 21.35
N SER A 51 6.66 0.97 22.20
CA SER A 51 5.38 0.87 22.91
C SER A 51 5.46 1.22 24.40
N LYS A 52 6.67 1.29 24.99
CA LYS A 52 6.85 1.45 26.43
C LYS A 52 7.87 2.53 26.77
N MET A 53 7.49 3.39 27.71
CA MET A 53 8.42 4.34 28.32
C MET A 53 9.49 3.59 29.13
N ALA A 54 10.74 3.98 28.94
CA ALA A 54 11.86 3.49 29.73
C ALA A 54 12.43 4.65 30.55
N SER A 55 12.62 4.44 31.86
CA SER A 55 13.12 5.48 32.75
C SER A 55 14.34 5.02 33.51
N GLN A 56 15.26 5.95 33.75
CA GLN A 56 16.47 5.76 34.56
C GLN A 56 16.70 6.99 35.45
N GLU A 57 17.35 6.78 36.58
CA GLU A 57 17.59 7.82 37.57
C GLU A 57 19.07 8.14 37.68
N VAL A 58 19.38 9.43 37.81
CA VAL A 58 20.72 9.98 38.09
C VAL A 58 20.68 10.74 39.40
N ARG A 59 21.61 10.43 40.30
CA ARG A 59 21.83 11.19 41.50
C ARG A 59 22.97 12.16 41.29
N ILE A 60 22.69 13.44 41.54
CA ILE A 60 23.63 14.54 41.48
C ILE A 60 23.93 14.92 42.90
N ARG A 61 25.20 14.91 43.30
CA ARG A 61 25.69 15.38 44.62
C ARG A 61 26.53 16.60 44.40
N ALA A 62 26.23 17.63 45.14
CA ALA A 62 26.98 18.87 45.13
C ALA A 62 27.40 19.23 46.53
N SER A 63 28.64 19.66 46.73
CA SER A 63 29.14 20.23 47.96
C SER A 63 29.99 21.46 47.67
N SER A 64 29.90 22.46 48.57
CA SER A 64 30.68 23.66 48.52
C SER A 64 31.14 23.97 49.92
N ASP A 65 32.42 24.26 50.10
CA ASP A 65 33.03 24.79 51.37
C ASP A 65 33.20 26.32 51.33
N GLU A 66 32.74 26.95 50.20
CA GLU A 66 32.78 28.40 50.03
C GLU A 66 31.78 29.18 50.89
N GLY A 67 30.76 28.55 51.42
CA GLY A 67 29.64 29.19 52.09
C GLY A 67 28.79 30.10 51.20
N ASN A 68 28.91 29.97 49.90
CA ASN A 68 28.21 30.76 48.87
C ASN A 68 27.16 29.92 48.12
N GLN A 69 26.06 30.57 47.75
CA GLN A 69 25.03 29.96 46.95
C GLN A 69 25.59 29.49 45.60
N TYR A 70 25.18 28.30 45.18
CA TYR A 70 25.50 27.73 43.86
C TYR A 70 24.23 27.28 43.12
N GLN A 71 24.36 27.16 41.81
CA GLN A 71 23.33 26.65 40.92
C GLN A 71 23.86 25.46 40.12
N ILE A 72 22.98 24.49 39.86
CA ILE A 72 23.28 23.33 39.03
C ILE A 72 22.42 23.42 37.77
N PHE A 73 23.08 23.34 36.62
CA PHE A 73 22.48 23.30 35.31
C PHE A 73 22.70 21.95 34.67
N GLN A 74 21.78 21.57 33.74
CA GLN A 74 21.99 20.45 32.83
C GLN A 74 21.92 20.90 31.39
N ALA A 75 22.62 20.19 30.48
CA ALA A 75 22.50 20.33 29.04
C ALA A 75 22.82 19.01 28.38
N MET A 76 22.16 18.72 27.27
CA MET A 76 22.54 17.63 26.40
C MET A 76 23.56 18.13 25.38
N ILE A 77 24.85 17.87 25.64
CA ILE A 77 25.94 18.38 24.82
C ILE A 77 26.27 17.52 23.62
N GLU A 78 25.93 16.23 23.64
CA GLU A 78 25.97 15.32 22.51
C GLU A 78 24.57 14.74 22.37
N PRO A 79 23.81 15.14 21.29
CA PRO A 79 22.49 14.56 21.01
C PRO A 79 22.62 13.08 20.66
N PHE A 80 21.56 12.31 20.87
CA PHE A 80 21.55 10.90 20.54
C PHE A 80 21.85 10.67 19.08
N SER A 81 22.95 9.99 18.80
CA SER A 81 23.35 9.57 17.45
C SER A 81 23.71 8.09 17.43
N ASN A 82 23.51 7.45 16.27
CA ASN A 82 23.93 6.09 16.01
C ASN A 82 25.24 6.03 15.21
N GLU A 83 25.75 4.83 14.96
CA GLU A 83 26.98 4.59 14.19
C GLU A 83 26.89 5.09 12.73
N LYS A 84 25.68 5.29 12.20
CA LYS A 84 25.44 5.85 10.84
C LYS A 84 25.42 7.38 10.83
N GLY A 85 25.51 8.03 12.00
CA GLY A 85 25.40 9.49 12.17
C GLY A 85 23.96 10.00 12.12
N GLU A 86 22.95 9.13 12.28
CA GLU A 86 21.54 9.52 12.34
C GLU A 86 21.20 9.96 13.78
N PHE A 87 20.38 11.01 13.91
CA PHE A 87 20.01 11.61 15.18
C PHE A 87 18.55 11.28 15.53
N LEU A 88 18.32 10.91 16.82
CA LEU A 88 16.96 10.90 17.34
C LEU A 88 16.45 12.33 17.50
N HIS A 89 15.14 12.49 17.40
CA HIS A 89 14.49 13.76 17.66
C HIS A 89 14.79 14.23 19.09
N ALA A 90 15.00 15.53 19.29
CA ALA A 90 15.37 16.10 20.60
C ALA A 90 14.36 15.80 21.72
N SER A 91 13.09 15.58 21.38
CA SER A 91 12.03 15.19 22.31
C SER A 91 12.01 13.70 22.69
N ALA A 92 12.90 12.88 22.12
CA ALA A 92 13.00 11.47 22.48
C ALA A 92 13.48 11.25 23.92
N LEU A 93 14.30 12.17 24.46
CA LEU A 93 14.71 12.15 25.85
C LEU A 93 14.02 13.29 26.61
N GLN A 94 13.34 12.92 27.68
CA GLN A 94 12.70 13.83 28.62
C GLN A 94 13.33 13.69 30.01
N SER A 95 13.22 14.72 30.81
CA SER A 95 13.71 14.68 32.20
C SER A 95 12.81 15.45 33.15
N TYR A 96 12.85 15.05 34.43
CA TYR A 96 12.27 15.81 35.51
C TYR A 96 13.05 15.56 36.82
N ALA A 97 13.00 16.51 37.71
CA ALA A 97 13.64 16.42 39.02
C ALA A 97 12.66 15.90 40.05
N ILE A 98 13.15 14.99 40.92
CA ILE A 98 12.45 14.56 42.13
C ILE A 98 13.19 15.05 43.34
N THR A 99 12.47 15.25 44.47
CA THR A 99 13.06 15.69 45.74
C THR A 99 14.17 14.74 46.16
N GLY A 100 15.35 15.31 46.40
CA GLY A 100 16.51 14.59 46.95
C GLY A 100 16.42 14.38 48.46
N SER A 101 17.52 13.92 49.02
CA SER A 101 17.67 13.69 50.48
C SER A 101 17.78 14.99 51.28
N ASN A 102 17.85 16.13 50.63
CA ASN A 102 18.07 17.42 51.24
C ASN A 102 17.07 18.47 50.76
N ALA A 103 16.59 19.33 51.63
CA ALA A 103 15.56 20.31 51.36
C ALA A 103 16.04 21.76 51.52
N PHE A 104 17.36 22.03 51.50
CA PHE A 104 17.89 23.35 51.76
C PHE A 104 17.86 24.30 50.56
N GLY A 105 17.70 23.76 49.35
CA GLY A 105 17.65 24.53 48.11
C GLY A 105 16.31 24.47 47.41
N SER A 106 16.23 25.10 46.24
CA SER A 106 15.07 25.11 45.35
C SER A 106 15.31 24.21 44.15
N LEU A 107 14.36 23.31 43.91
CA LEU A 107 14.36 22.40 42.80
C LEU A 107 13.54 22.99 41.65
N TYR A 108 14.08 22.95 40.45
CA TYR A 108 13.42 23.34 39.21
C TYR A 108 13.12 22.10 38.37
N ASN A 109 12.39 22.27 37.26
CA ASN A 109 12.07 21.15 36.34
C ASN A 109 11.41 19.93 37.01
N GLN A 110 10.48 20.15 37.94
CA GLN A 110 9.75 19.09 38.63
C GLN A 110 8.69 18.41 37.77
N GLN A 111 8.39 18.98 36.60
CA GLN A 111 7.49 18.38 35.59
C GLN A 111 8.32 17.81 34.44
N ILE A 112 7.79 16.73 33.82
CA ILE A 112 8.43 16.10 32.68
C ILE A 112 8.55 17.10 31.52
N ALA A 113 9.75 17.28 31.00
CA ALA A 113 10.07 18.20 29.91
C ALA A 113 11.16 17.61 29.02
N ASN A 114 11.16 18.03 27.73
CA ASN A 114 12.19 17.62 26.78
C ASN A 114 13.57 18.16 27.23
N MET A 115 14.58 17.31 27.05
CA MET A 115 15.97 17.72 27.28
C MET A 115 16.36 18.87 26.36
N LYS A 116 17.10 19.84 26.88
CA LYS A 116 17.60 20.99 26.12
C LYS A 116 19.09 20.83 25.78
N ASN A 117 19.50 21.34 24.65
CA ASN A 117 20.93 21.43 24.26
C ASN A 117 21.62 22.64 24.86
N ALA A 118 20.90 23.47 25.61
CA ALA A 118 21.40 24.65 26.34
C ALA A 118 21.23 24.44 27.86
N ASP A 119 21.96 25.22 28.64
CA ASP A 119 21.90 25.19 30.10
C ASP A 119 20.45 25.33 30.59
N ASP A 120 19.99 24.35 31.32
CA ASP A 120 18.67 24.28 31.95
C ASP A 120 18.86 24.21 33.46
N LEU A 121 18.34 25.19 34.20
CA LEU A 121 18.52 25.27 35.66
C LEU A 121 17.75 24.16 36.37
N LEU A 122 18.47 23.30 37.10
CA LEU A 122 17.89 22.20 37.85
C LEU A 122 17.68 22.53 39.32
N TYR A 123 18.68 23.17 39.94
CA TYR A 123 18.74 23.33 41.36
C TYR A 123 19.45 24.63 41.72
N SER A 124 19.00 25.31 42.77
CA SER A 124 19.68 26.41 43.41
C SER A 124 19.83 26.08 44.91
N SER A 125 21.05 26.10 45.44
CA SER A 125 21.33 25.81 46.85
C SER A 125 20.74 26.86 47.77
N SER A 126 20.81 26.60 49.10
CA SER A 126 20.63 27.63 50.12
C SER A 126 21.60 28.78 49.92
N PRO A 127 21.32 29.98 50.47
CA PRO A 127 22.25 31.11 50.40
C PRO A 127 23.64 30.82 50.99
N THR A 128 23.75 29.85 51.89
CA THR A 128 25.01 29.43 52.54
C THR A 128 25.71 28.27 51.83
N GLY A 129 25.21 27.87 50.63
CA GLY A 129 25.84 26.85 49.77
C GLY A 129 25.96 25.46 50.40
N GLN A 130 24.98 25.06 51.23
CA GLN A 130 25.03 23.74 51.88
C GLN A 130 25.06 22.62 50.85
N SER A 131 25.78 21.53 51.19
CA SER A 131 25.83 20.32 50.39
C SER A 131 24.45 19.71 50.25
N ASP A 132 24.14 19.29 49.04
CA ASP A 132 22.83 18.72 48.71
C ASP A 132 22.93 17.60 47.66
N SER A 133 21.83 16.85 47.52
CA SER A 133 21.73 15.76 46.58
C SER A 133 20.38 15.82 45.87
N VAL A 134 20.41 15.90 44.56
CA VAL A 134 19.24 15.96 43.67
C VAL A 134 19.15 14.68 42.88
N THR A 135 17.93 14.15 42.68
CA THR A 135 17.69 13.01 41.79
C THR A 135 16.92 13.48 40.59
N MET A 136 17.49 13.20 39.44
CA MET A 136 16.87 13.43 38.12
C MET A 136 16.35 12.10 37.56
N VAL A 137 15.16 12.10 36.97
CA VAL A 137 14.61 11.00 36.21
C VAL A 137 14.69 11.35 34.72
N TYR A 138 15.28 10.46 33.96
CA TYR A 138 15.36 10.53 32.50
C TYR A 138 14.46 9.49 31.91
N THR A 139 13.64 9.88 30.93
CA THR A 139 12.65 9.01 30.32
C THR A 139 12.74 9.06 28.79
N ILE A 140 12.77 7.91 28.19
CA ILE A 140 12.64 7.80 26.72
C ILE A 140 11.16 7.85 26.38
N ASN A 141 10.76 8.82 25.53
CA ASN A 141 9.41 8.94 25.02
C ASN A 141 9.26 8.11 23.74
N PRO A 142 8.51 6.99 23.76
CA PRO A 142 8.37 6.11 22.61
C PRO A 142 7.70 6.76 21.40
N GLU A 143 6.81 7.73 21.58
CA GLU A 143 6.12 8.42 20.49
C GLU A 143 7.06 9.21 19.56
N ASN A 144 8.26 9.54 20.04
CA ASN A 144 9.26 10.31 19.30
C ASN A 144 10.44 9.44 18.82
N ILE A 145 10.26 8.11 18.82
CA ILE A 145 11.26 7.16 18.32
C ILE A 145 10.91 6.82 16.86
N ASN A 146 11.64 7.43 15.96
CA ASN A 146 11.49 7.23 14.51
C ASN A 146 12.63 6.41 13.86
N LEU A 147 13.62 6.01 14.65
CA LEU A 147 14.77 5.25 14.18
C LEU A 147 15.03 4.04 15.10
N SER A 148 15.62 2.99 14.55
CA SER A 148 16.09 1.82 15.28
C SER A 148 17.61 1.77 15.32
N GLY A 149 18.19 1.01 16.26
CA GLY A 149 19.62 0.83 16.39
C GLY A 149 20.17 1.19 17.76
N ARG A 150 21.49 1.32 17.86
CA ARG A 150 22.18 1.71 19.07
C ARG A 150 22.52 3.18 19.01
N PHE A 151 22.09 3.92 20.01
CA PHE A 151 22.29 5.36 20.11
C PHE A 151 23.09 5.69 21.37
N SER A 152 23.95 6.69 21.27
CA SER A 152 24.68 7.27 22.39
C SER A 152 24.53 8.78 22.39
N GLY A 153 24.58 9.34 23.57
CA GLY A 153 24.55 10.78 23.80
C GLY A 153 25.27 11.14 25.11
N LYS A 154 25.40 12.43 25.43
CA LYS A 154 26.07 12.88 26.62
C LYS A 154 25.35 14.04 27.27
N ILE A 155 25.16 13.94 28.60
CA ILE A 155 24.58 14.96 29.46
C ILE A 155 25.71 15.59 30.24
N LEU A 156 25.75 16.92 30.25
CA LEU A 156 26.63 17.74 31.09
C LEU A 156 25.84 18.32 32.25
N TYR A 157 26.38 18.22 33.44
CA TYR A 157 25.98 18.98 34.60
C TYR A 157 27.03 20.02 34.92
N THR A 158 26.62 21.27 35.17
CA THR A 158 27.51 22.37 35.52
C THR A 158 27.06 23.00 36.81
N MET A 159 27.92 23.02 37.80
CA MET A 159 27.73 23.73 39.06
C MET A 159 28.45 25.07 38.98
N ARG A 160 27.73 26.17 39.25
CA ARG A 160 28.24 27.55 39.20
C ARG A 160 27.95 28.28 40.51
N PRO A 161 28.94 28.91 41.18
CA PRO A 161 28.66 29.84 42.25
C PRO A 161 27.87 31.04 41.74
N VAL A 162 26.87 31.50 42.51
CA VAL A 162 26.07 32.68 42.12
C VAL A 162 26.93 33.95 42.22
N SER A 163 27.91 33.99 43.14
CA SER A 163 28.91 35.06 43.32
C SER A 163 29.93 35.16 42.17
N GLY A 164 29.92 34.21 41.23
CA GLY A 164 30.96 34.07 40.21
C GLY A 164 32.16 33.25 40.75
N GLY A 165 33.08 32.86 39.85
CA GLY A 165 34.25 32.05 40.17
C GLY A 165 34.35 30.76 39.35
N ALA A 166 35.16 29.82 39.85
CA ALA A 166 35.38 28.55 39.18
C ALA A 166 34.11 27.69 39.18
N GLN A 167 33.81 27.06 38.05
CA GLN A 167 32.69 26.11 37.89
C GLN A 167 33.20 24.66 37.92
N LYS A 168 32.35 23.75 38.36
CA LYS A 168 32.60 22.30 38.27
C LYS A 168 31.66 21.65 37.28
N GLN A 169 32.14 20.64 36.58
CA GLN A 169 31.40 19.89 35.56
C GLN A 169 31.45 18.40 35.83
N ALA A 170 30.34 17.72 35.60
CA ALA A 170 30.24 16.29 35.63
C ALA A 170 29.50 15.83 34.37
N TYR A 171 29.91 14.70 33.80
CA TYR A 171 29.35 14.15 32.54
C TYR A 171 28.76 12.78 32.79
N ILE A 172 27.67 12.49 32.08
CA ILE A 172 27.13 11.15 32.02
C ILE A 172 26.91 10.78 30.54
N ASP A 173 27.55 9.69 30.14
CA ASP A 173 27.24 9.06 28.85
C ASP A 173 25.91 8.33 28.95
N VAL A 174 25.08 8.47 27.91
CA VAL A 174 23.76 7.86 27.84
C VAL A 174 23.72 6.89 26.67
N PHE A 175 23.25 5.67 26.93
CA PHE A 175 23.15 4.61 25.93
C PHE A 175 21.74 4.04 25.90
N LEU A 176 21.24 3.82 24.69
CA LEU A 176 20.00 3.09 24.46
C LEU A 176 20.09 2.24 23.18
N GLU A 177 19.39 1.12 23.18
CA GLU A 177 19.21 0.26 22.01
C GLU A 177 17.72 0.23 21.69
N ILE A 178 17.35 0.73 20.50
CA ILE A 178 15.96 0.75 20.05
C ILE A 178 15.75 -0.44 19.13
N SER A 179 14.78 -1.29 19.51
CA SER A 179 14.37 -2.41 18.68
C SER A 179 13.75 -1.92 17.39
N GLU A 180 14.05 -2.61 16.31
CA GLU A 180 13.35 -2.41 15.06
C GLU A 180 11.89 -2.88 15.20
N ASP A 181 10.95 -2.04 14.80
CA ASP A 181 9.54 -2.35 14.65
C ASP A 181 9.14 -2.10 13.20
N PHE A 182 8.73 -3.15 12.50
CA PHE A 182 8.24 -3.09 11.12
C PHE A 182 6.96 -3.89 11.02
N LYS A 183 5.85 -3.20 10.84
CA LYS A 183 4.51 -3.78 10.74
C LYS A 183 3.95 -3.55 9.34
N ILE A 184 3.32 -4.59 8.79
CA ILE A 184 2.57 -4.50 7.55
C ILE A 184 1.14 -4.93 7.83
N GLN A 185 0.20 -4.15 7.30
CA GLN A 185 -1.23 -4.45 7.29
C GLN A 185 -1.73 -4.45 5.86
N THR A 186 -2.70 -5.30 5.57
CA THR A 186 -3.29 -5.41 4.24
C THR A 186 -4.80 -5.45 4.32
N GLN A 187 -5.44 -4.84 3.32
CA GLN A 187 -6.88 -4.86 3.12
C GLN A 187 -7.17 -4.99 1.63
N ALA A 188 -7.91 -6.02 1.23
CA ALA A 188 -8.37 -6.20 -0.14
C ALA A 188 -9.87 -5.95 -0.26
N SER A 189 -10.34 -5.63 -1.47
CA SER A 189 -11.73 -5.25 -1.75
C SER A 189 -12.74 -6.35 -1.45
N SER A 190 -12.35 -7.62 -1.56
CA SER A 190 -13.27 -8.75 -1.40
C SER A 190 -12.95 -9.64 -0.18
N GLY A 191 -12.09 -9.16 0.75
CA GLY A 191 -11.70 -9.88 1.96
C GLY A 191 -10.30 -9.50 2.43
N LYS A 192 -9.69 -10.27 3.32
CA LYS A 192 -8.34 -9.94 3.82
C LYS A 192 -7.25 -10.03 2.75
N SER A 193 -7.37 -11.02 1.86
CA SER A 193 -6.37 -11.33 0.83
C SER A 193 -7.00 -11.83 -0.48
N LEU A 194 -8.20 -11.37 -0.80
CA LEU A 194 -8.93 -11.75 -2.01
C LEU A 194 -9.39 -10.51 -2.76
N VAL A 195 -9.08 -10.47 -4.06
CA VAL A 195 -9.69 -9.56 -5.03
C VAL A 195 -10.53 -10.39 -5.99
N ARG A 196 -11.83 -10.13 -6.02
CA ARG A 196 -12.77 -10.73 -6.97
C ARG A 196 -13.16 -9.68 -7.99
N LEU A 197 -12.99 -10.00 -9.26
CA LEU A 197 -13.37 -9.19 -10.41
C LEU A 197 -14.41 -9.94 -11.23
N LYS A 198 -15.44 -9.24 -11.69
CA LYS A 198 -16.54 -9.87 -12.43
C LYS A 198 -16.94 -9.05 -13.65
N THR A 199 -17.09 -9.68 -14.81
CA THR A 199 -17.70 -9.06 -15.98
C THR A 199 -19.19 -8.79 -15.75
N LYS A 200 -19.74 -7.76 -16.39
CA LYS A 200 -21.16 -7.36 -16.28
C LYS A 200 -21.63 -6.92 -14.87
N SER A 201 -20.72 -6.76 -13.91
CA SER A 201 -21.05 -6.21 -12.60
C SER A 201 -20.56 -4.76 -12.53
N PRO A 202 -21.41 -3.76 -12.29
CA PRO A 202 -20.96 -2.37 -12.13
C PRO A 202 -20.15 -2.15 -10.86
N VAL A 203 -20.14 -3.09 -9.93
CA VAL A 203 -19.48 -2.99 -8.62
C VAL A 203 -18.16 -3.77 -8.57
N ASP A 204 -18.07 -4.89 -9.31
CA ASP A 204 -16.94 -5.82 -9.23
C ASP A 204 -16.02 -5.78 -10.46
N VAL A 205 -16.15 -4.76 -11.32
CA VAL A 205 -15.24 -4.54 -12.46
C VAL A 205 -13.86 -4.10 -11.98
N GLU A 206 -13.82 -3.47 -10.82
CA GLU A 206 -12.62 -2.96 -10.17
C GLU A 206 -12.43 -3.62 -8.80
N GLY A 207 -11.18 -3.87 -8.46
CA GLY A 207 -10.78 -4.36 -7.16
C GLY A 207 -9.53 -3.67 -6.68
N TYR A 208 -9.24 -3.73 -5.39
CA TYR A 208 -8.03 -3.11 -4.84
C TYR A 208 -7.41 -3.95 -3.73
N LEU A 209 -6.11 -3.72 -3.53
CA LEU A 209 -5.35 -4.13 -2.36
C LEU A 209 -4.65 -2.92 -1.79
N THR A 210 -4.95 -2.58 -0.54
CA THR A 210 -4.20 -1.59 0.23
C THR A 210 -3.14 -2.29 1.08
N ILE A 211 -1.92 -1.79 1.05
CA ILE A 211 -0.79 -2.23 1.86
C ILE A 211 -0.32 -1.03 2.65
N SER A 212 -0.48 -1.07 3.98
CA SER A 212 0.04 -0.06 4.89
C SER A 212 1.24 -0.63 5.63
N PHE A 213 2.30 0.14 5.77
CA PHE A 213 3.46 -0.23 6.56
C PHE A 213 3.83 0.89 7.52
N SER A 214 4.32 0.51 8.69
CA SER A 214 4.76 1.44 9.72
C SER A 214 5.90 0.87 10.53
N GLY A 215 6.74 1.74 11.08
CA GLY A 215 7.83 1.34 11.93
C GLY A 215 8.81 2.47 12.25
N ASN A 216 9.87 2.13 12.93
CA ASN A 216 10.94 3.03 13.34
C ASN A 216 12.24 2.77 12.52
N PHE A 217 12.11 2.70 11.23
CA PHE A 217 13.22 2.45 10.32
C PHE A 217 13.52 3.72 9.51
N GLY A 218 14.79 4.12 9.46
CA GLY A 218 15.26 5.25 8.64
C GLY A 218 15.61 4.86 7.20
N GLU A 219 15.08 3.76 6.69
CA GLU A 219 15.48 3.14 5.42
C GLU A 219 14.34 3.11 4.42
N ARG A 220 14.71 3.02 3.13
CA ARG A 220 13.75 2.94 2.05
C ARG A 220 13.04 1.59 2.04
N VAL A 221 11.71 1.61 1.92
CA VAL A 221 10.86 0.44 1.71
C VAL A 221 10.53 0.34 0.22
N ASN A 222 10.76 -0.82 -0.37
CA ASN A 222 10.40 -1.14 -1.73
C ASN A 222 9.29 -2.19 -1.74
N VAL A 223 8.28 -2.00 -2.58
CA VAL A 223 7.21 -2.98 -2.78
C VAL A 223 7.28 -3.51 -4.20
N TYR A 224 7.49 -4.81 -4.31
CA TYR A 224 7.47 -5.53 -5.58
C TYR A 224 6.17 -6.32 -5.71
N GLN A 225 5.65 -6.36 -6.92
CA GLN A 225 4.56 -7.25 -7.33
C GLN A 225 5.12 -8.36 -8.21
N GLU A 226 4.72 -9.60 -7.95
CA GLU A 226 5.12 -10.77 -8.71
C GLU A 226 3.91 -11.70 -8.92
N ILE A 227 3.74 -12.23 -10.13
CA ILE A 227 2.73 -13.26 -10.37
C ILE A 227 3.26 -14.58 -9.82
N ASP A 228 2.61 -15.10 -8.79
CA ASP A 228 2.92 -16.41 -8.22
C ASP A 228 2.26 -17.53 -9.03
N ARG A 229 0.95 -17.36 -9.29
CA ARG A 229 0.17 -18.24 -10.17
C ARG A 229 -0.73 -17.38 -11.06
N PHE A 230 -0.58 -17.51 -12.38
CA PHE A 230 -1.43 -16.80 -13.31
C PHE A 230 -2.89 -17.29 -13.19
N PRO A 231 -3.89 -16.39 -13.31
CA PRO A 231 -5.29 -16.83 -13.21
C PRO A 231 -5.66 -17.81 -14.30
N ALA A 232 -6.10 -19.00 -13.91
CA ALA A 232 -6.51 -20.09 -14.81
C ALA A 232 -7.88 -20.63 -14.40
N SER A 233 -8.61 -21.18 -15.40
CA SER A 233 -9.88 -21.87 -15.20
C SER A 233 -9.68 -23.26 -14.58
N GLU A 234 -10.77 -23.93 -14.22
CA GLU A 234 -10.73 -25.32 -13.72
C GLU A 234 -10.17 -26.30 -14.77
N LEU A 235 -10.21 -25.95 -16.05
CA LEU A 235 -9.63 -26.71 -17.15
C LEU A 235 -8.14 -26.38 -17.38
N ASN A 236 -7.50 -25.60 -16.50
CA ASN A 236 -6.14 -25.09 -16.63
C ASN A 236 -5.90 -24.24 -17.89
N GLU A 237 -6.92 -23.56 -18.37
CA GLU A 237 -6.78 -22.56 -19.41
C GLU A 237 -6.49 -21.21 -18.76
N ASP A 238 -5.34 -20.61 -19.05
CA ASP A 238 -4.97 -19.29 -18.55
C ASP A 238 -5.87 -18.20 -19.16
N ILE A 239 -6.24 -17.20 -18.34
CA ILE A 239 -6.86 -15.98 -18.86
C ILE A 239 -5.83 -15.17 -19.65
N GLY A 240 -6.25 -14.40 -20.64
CA GLY A 240 -5.36 -13.57 -21.45
C GLY A 240 -4.54 -12.59 -20.58
N LYS A 241 -3.26 -12.43 -20.87
CA LYS A 241 -2.35 -11.58 -20.10
C LYS A 241 -2.77 -10.12 -20.00
N GLU A 242 -3.52 -9.64 -20.98
CA GLU A 242 -4.03 -8.27 -21.04
C GLU A 242 -5.40 -8.12 -20.34
N ALA A 243 -6.03 -9.23 -19.94
CA ALA A 243 -7.37 -9.23 -19.35
C ALA A 243 -7.43 -8.54 -17.98
N ILE A 244 -6.31 -8.55 -17.24
CA ILE A 244 -6.19 -7.89 -15.93
C ILE A 244 -5.13 -6.80 -16.05
N ARG A 245 -5.52 -5.59 -15.75
CA ARG A 245 -4.62 -4.44 -15.62
C ARG A 245 -4.56 -3.98 -14.19
N PHE A 246 -3.46 -3.33 -13.81
CA PHE A 246 -3.31 -2.73 -12.49
C PHE A 246 -2.73 -1.33 -12.59
N SER A 247 -3.03 -0.50 -11.59
CA SER A 247 -2.38 0.77 -11.33
C SER A 247 -2.13 0.94 -9.83
N VAL A 248 -1.24 1.84 -9.47
CA VAL A 248 -0.82 2.07 -8.08
C VAL A 248 -1.06 3.52 -7.71
N THR A 249 -1.61 3.73 -6.52
CA THR A 249 -1.71 5.03 -5.86
C THR A 249 -1.03 4.97 -4.50
N GLY A 250 -0.64 6.10 -3.94
CA GLY A 250 0.03 6.18 -2.64
C GLY A 250 0.34 7.62 -2.25
N SER A 251 1.23 7.81 -1.28
CA SER A 251 1.61 9.13 -0.80
C SER A 251 2.34 9.94 -1.90
N LYS A 252 2.30 11.28 -1.78
CA LYS A 252 2.95 12.19 -2.75
C LYS A 252 4.48 12.12 -2.71
N ASP A 253 5.04 11.68 -1.59
CA ASP A 253 6.49 11.62 -1.38
C ASP A 253 7.09 10.27 -1.78
N ALA A 254 6.24 9.34 -2.23
CA ALA A 254 6.66 8.04 -2.71
C ALA A 254 6.97 8.04 -4.22
N ASP A 255 7.86 7.15 -4.62
CA ASP A 255 8.16 6.87 -6.03
C ASP A 255 7.23 5.77 -6.55
N ILE A 256 6.18 6.16 -7.28
CA ILE A 256 5.16 5.27 -7.85
C ILE A 256 5.51 5.02 -9.32
N LYS A 257 5.73 3.75 -9.69
CA LYS A 257 6.14 3.38 -11.06
C LYS A 257 4.97 3.15 -12.03
N TYR A 258 3.81 2.75 -11.54
CA TYR A 258 2.65 2.34 -12.34
C TYR A 258 1.40 3.11 -11.93
N SER A 259 1.40 4.44 -12.12
CA SER A 259 0.24 5.30 -11.83
C SER A 259 -0.88 5.18 -12.87
N THR A 260 -0.62 4.56 -14.02
CA THR A 260 -1.59 4.29 -15.08
C THR A 260 -1.77 2.79 -15.28
N PRO A 261 -2.96 2.34 -15.76
CA PRO A 261 -3.24 0.92 -15.95
C PRO A 261 -2.21 0.21 -16.84
N SER A 262 -1.60 -0.83 -16.32
CA SER A 262 -0.54 -1.62 -16.94
C SER A 262 -0.85 -3.11 -16.81
N ALA A 263 -0.36 -3.92 -17.76
CA ALA A 263 -0.53 -5.37 -17.71
C ALA A 263 0.33 -5.98 -16.59
N LEU A 264 -0.14 -7.09 -16.02
CA LEU A 264 0.60 -7.87 -15.04
C LEU A 264 1.86 -8.48 -15.68
N SER A 265 2.99 -8.45 -14.98
CA SER A 265 4.21 -9.12 -15.42
C SER A 265 4.91 -9.89 -14.28
N ARG A 266 6.02 -10.57 -14.58
CA ARG A 266 6.61 -11.54 -13.64
C ARG A 266 7.05 -10.90 -12.31
N ARG A 267 7.86 -9.85 -12.34
CA ARG A 267 8.30 -9.12 -11.14
C ARG A 267 8.50 -7.65 -11.49
N MET A 268 7.89 -6.79 -10.71
CA MET A 268 7.91 -5.34 -10.92
C MET A 268 8.10 -4.61 -9.59
N LEU A 269 9.00 -3.63 -9.54
CA LEU A 269 9.01 -2.64 -8.47
C LEU A 269 7.84 -1.68 -8.75
N ILE A 270 6.84 -1.66 -7.88
CA ILE A 270 5.62 -0.87 -8.05
C ILE A 270 5.62 0.39 -7.20
N TYR A 271 6.30 0.37 -6.06
CA TYR A 271 6.28 1.44 -5.09
C TYR A 271 7.58 1.51 -4.30
N SER A 272 8.04 2.71 -3.95
CA SER A 272 9.20 2.92 -3.10
C SER A 272 9.01 4.17 -2.25
N SER A 273 9.18 4.05 -0.93
CA SER A 273 9.03 5.15 0.03
C SER A 273 10.16 5.16 1.04
N SER A 274 10.57 6.36 1.47
CA SER A 274 11.51 6.59 2.57
C SER A 274 10.82 7.00 3.87
N LEU A 275 9.50 7.00 3.91
CA LEU A 275 8.72 7.34 5.10
C LEU A 275 8.68 6.17 6.08
N SER A 276 8.71 6.48 7.37
CA SER A 276 8.59 5.49 8.46
C SER A 276 7.18 4.90 8.60
N SER A 277 6.18 5.55 8.02
CA SER A 277 4.82 5.06 7.90
C SER A 277 4.26 5.52 6.58
N ASP A 278 3.72 4.60 5.78
CA ASP A 278 3.18 4.92 4.47
C ASP A 278 2.15 3.88 4.03
N GLU A 279 1.40 4.22 2.98
CA GLU A 279 0.35 3.39 2.43
C GLU A 279 0.33 3.48 0.91
N LEU A 280 0.15 2.33 0.27
CA LEU A 280 -0.14 2.23 -1.15
C LEU A 280 -1.40 1.44 -1.40
N THR A 281 -2.11 1.78 -2.47
CA THR A 281 -3.24 1.00 -2.97
C THR A 281 -2.96 0.58 -4.40
N VAL A 282 -3.06 -0.72 -4.63
CA VAL A 282 -3.00 -1.33 -5.96
C VAL A 282 -4.43 -1.56 -6.43
N HIS A 283 -4.80 -0.91 -7.52
CA HIS A 283 -6.10 -1.04 -8.17
C HIS A 283 -5.99 -2.07 -9.30
N TYR A 284 -6.96 -2.96 -9.38
CA TYR A 284 -7.09 -3.95 -10.44
C TYR A 284 -8.32 -3.67 -11.28
N LEU A 285 -8.17 -3.77 -12.58
CA LEU A 285 -9.19 -3.46 -13.58
C LEU A 285 -9.27 -4.60 -14.58
N LEU A 286 -10.47 -4.90 -15.05
CA LEU A 286 -10.68 -5.80 -16.18
C LEU A 286 -10.63 -5.03 -17.50
N ASP A 287 -9.89 -5.55 -18.46
CA ASP A 287 -9.90 -5.04 -19.85
C ASP A 287 -11.01 -5.75 -20.65
N GLU A 288 -12.07 -5.03 -20.93
CA GLU A 288 -13.25 -5.57 -21.63
C GLU A 288 -12.94 -6.14 -23.02
N GLN A 289 -12.01 -5.51 -23.76
CA GLN A 289 -11.66 -5.96 -25.11
C GLN A 289 -10.87 -7.27 -25.08
N ALA A 290 -9.98 -7.43 -24.10
CA ALA A 290 -9.26 -8.67 -23.89
C ALA A 290 -10.20 -9.78 -23.43
N LEU A 291 -11.11 -9.47 -22.49
CA LEU A 291 -12.09 -10.44 -21.95
C LEU A 291 -13.14 -10.90 -22.96
N ALA A 292 -13.44 -10.11 -23.99
CA ALA A 292 -14.37 -10.53 -25.04
C ALA A 292 -13.94 -11.80 -25.79
N LYS A 293 -12.67 -12.21 -25.66
CA LYS A 293 -12.10 -13.41 -26.27
C LYS A 293 -11.99 -14.58 -25.29
N GLU A 294 -12.27 -14.35 -24.01
CA GLU A 294 -12.13 -15.33 -22.97
C GLU A 294 -13.39 -16.19 -22.82
N LYS A 295 -13.21 -17.47 -22.51
CA LYS A 295 -14.33 -18.38 -22.24
C LYS A 295 -15.01 -18.03 -20.92
N ALA A 296 -16.32 -18.29 -20.85
CA ALA A 296 -17.07 -18.22 -19.61
C ALA A 296 -16.53 -19.20 -18.58
N ALA A 297 -15.94 -18.69 -17.53
CA ALA A 297 -15.35 -19.49 -16.44
C ALA A 297 -15.02 -18.63 -15.23
N VAL A 298 -14.67 -19.28 -14.14
CA VAL A 298 -14.02 -18.67 -12.98
C VAL A 298 -12.52 -18.96 -13.07
N TYR A 299 -11.74 -17.91 -13.27
CA TYR A 299 -10.29 -17.97 -13.33
C TYR A 299 -9.70 -17.62 -11.97
N LYS A 300 -8.83 -18.45 -11.43
CA LYS A 300 -8.21 -18.29 -10.10
C LYS A 300 -6.70 -18.22 -10.20
N GLY A 301 -6.12 -17.20 -9.62
CA GLY A 301 -4.68 -16.97 -9.58
C GLY A 301 -4.20 -16.43 -8.25
N GLN A 302 -2.91 -16.16 -8.17
CA GLN A 302 -2.29 -15.60 -6.97
C GLN A 302 -1.19 -14.61 -7.37
N ILE A 303 -1.21 -13.46 -6.73
CA ILE A 303 -0.21 -12.42 -6.86
C ILE A 303 0.53 -12.33 -5.54
N LYS A 304 1.85 -12.29 -5.61
CA LYS A 304 2.74 -12.14 -4.47
C LYS A 304 3.27 -10.71 -4.41
N TYR A 305 3.14 -10.07 -3.26
CA TYR A 305 3.78 -8.82 -2.94
C TYR A 305 4.97 -9.07 -2.03
N ILE A 306 6.10 -8.47 -2.35
CA ILE A 306 7.32 -8.53 -1.55
C ILE A 306 7.59 -7.12 -1.08
N VAL A 307 7.40 -6.89 0.21
CA VAL A 307 7.75 -5.64 0.88
C VAL A 307 9.16 -5.81 1.41
N GLU A 308 10.10 -5.17 0.76
CA GLU A 308 11.53 -5.27 1.02
C GLU A 308 12.01 -4.00 1.72
N LYS A 309 12.74 -4.21 2.81
CA LYS A 309 13.47 -3.20 3.53
C LYS A 309 14.88 -3.74 3.77
N GLN A 310 15.90 -2.97 3.57
CA GLN A 310 17.35 -3.32 3.60
C GLN A 310 17.67 -4.64 4.34
N GLY A 311 17.84 -5.72 3.57
CA GLY A 311 18.22 -7.04 4.08
C GLY A 311 17.11 -7.87 4.72
N SER A 312 15.89 -7.36 4.83
CA SER A 312 14.70 -8.10 5.28
C SER A 312 13.55 -7.93 4.30
N PHE A 313 12.69 -8.94 4.20
CA PHE A 313 11.50 -8.87 3.37
C PHE A 313 10.33 -9.60 4.03
N GLN A 314 9.13 -9.10 3.76
CA GLN A 314 7.88 -9.78 4.09
C GLN A 314 7.09 -10.05 2.81
N THR A 315 6.42 -11.19 2.78
CA THR A 315 5.63 -11.63 1.63
C THR A 315 4.14 -11.60 1.96
N ILE A 316 3.36 -11.02 1.06
CA ILE A 316 1.91 -11.00 1.10
C ILE A 316 1.41 -11.75 -0.11
N LEU A 317 0.50 -12.71 0.08
CA LEU A 317 -0.17 -13.42 -0.99
C LEU A 317 -1.58 -12.87 -1.16
N LEU A 318 -1.93 -12.51 -2.38
CA LEU A 318 -3.25 -12.04 -2.79
C LEU A 318 -3.86 -13.03 -3.76
N ASP A 319 -4.96 -13.64 -3.38
CA ASP A 319 -5.77 -14.44 -4.29
C ASP A 319 -6.56 -13.53 -5.23
N VAL A 320 -6.55 -13.86 -6.50
CA VAL A 320 -7.30 -13.15 -7.54
C VAL A 320 -8.27 -14.10 -8.19
N GLU A 321 -9.55 -13.74 -8.20
CA GLU A 321 -10.62 -14.46 -8.85
C GLU A 321 -11.27 -13.58 -9.92
N VAL A 322 -11.27 -14.03 -11.17
CA VAL A 322 -11.94 -13.35 -12.29
C VAL A 322 -13.10 -14.21 -12.75
N VAL A 323 -14.30 -13.68 -12.67
CA VAL A 323 -15.51 -14.34 -13.15
C VAL A 323 -15.89 -13.77 -14.51
N VAL A 324 -15.74 -14.57 -15.56
CA VAL A 324 -16.20 -14.24 -16.89
C VAL A 324 -17.59 -14.84 -17.06
N ASP A 325 -18.60 -13.96 -17.14
CA ASP A 325 -20.00 -14.37 -17.27
C ASP A 325 -20.28 -15.03 -18.64
N PRO A 326 -21.18 -16.02 -18.71
CA PRO A 326 -21.56 -16.64 -19.96
C PRO A 326 -22.31 -15.64 -20.86
N VAL A 327 -21.97 -15.69 -22.13
CA VAL A 327 -22.66 -14.99 -23.21
C VAL A 327 -23.15 -16.05 -24.22
N PHE A 328 -24.45 -16.06 -24.54
CA PHE A 328 -25.04 -16.90 -25.55
C PHE A 328 -26.24 -16.16 -26.12
N GLU A 329 -25.98 -15.36 -27.17
CA GLU A 329 -26.93 -14.38 -27.72
C GLU A 329 -27.08 -14.58 -29.20
N LEU A 330 -28.32 -14.47 -29.67
CA LEU A 330 -28.70 -14.50 -31.09
C LEU A 330 -29.22 -13.11 -31.48
N LEU A 331 -28.57 -12.50 -32.44
CA LEU A 331 -28.98 -11.23 -33.03
C LEU A 331 -29.37 -11.44 -34.48
N VAL A 332 -30.55 -10.98 -34.85
CA VAL A 332 -31.04 -11.06 -36.25
C VAL A 332 -31.32 -9.64 -36.75
N SER A 333 -30.77 -9.32 -37.88
CA SER A 333 -31.01 -8.04 -38.53
C SER A 333 -31.30 -8.21 -40.00
N PHE A 334 -32.07 -7.31 -40.58
CA PHE A 334 -32.44 -7.27 -42.00
C PHE A 334 -31.84 -5.99 -42.60
N PRO A 335 -30.70 -6.06 -43.32
CA PRO A 335 -30.03 -4.87 -43.88
C PRO A 335 -30.90 -4.07 -44.86
N GLN A 336 -31.85 -4.74 -45.50
CA GLN A 336 -32.76 -4.14 -46.49
C GLN A 336 -34.16 -3.83 -45.94
N GLY A 337 -34.34 -3.88 -44.60
CA GLY A 337 -35.63 -3.78 -43.91
C GLY A 337 -36.30 -5.16 -43.74
N GLU A 338 -37.55 -5.15 -43.29
CA GLU A 338 -38.32 -6.41 -43.04
C GLU A 338 -38.28 -7.40 -44.21
N PRO A 339 -38.43 -8.73 -43.97
CA PRO A 339 -38.45 -9.75 -45.02
C PRO A 339 -39.73 -9.69 -45.81
N ARG A 340 -39.97 -8.56 -46.44
CA ARG A 340 -41.13 -8.24 -47.25
C ARG A 340 -40.76 -8.21 -48.72
N PHE A 341 -41.59 -8.85 -49.57
CA PHE A 341 -41.44 -8.88 -51.00
C PHE A 341 -42.56 -8.03 -51.64
N ASP A 342 -42.19 -6.88 -52.15
CA ASP A 342 -43.14 -5.89 -52.63
C ASP A 342 -43.38 -5.96 -54.15
N ASN A 343 -44.61 -5.62 -54.58
CA ASN A 343 -45.01 -5.44 -55.96
C ASN A 343 -44.69 -6.65 -56.86
N LEU A 344 -44.90 -7.83 -56.33
CA LEU A 344 -44.72 -9.06 -57.15
C LEU A 344 -45.80 -9.17 -58.17
N LEU A 345 -45.35 -9.43 -59.39
CA LEU A 345 -46.24 -9.71 -60.52
C LEU A 345 -45.94 -11.12 -61.10
N PRO A 346 -46.93 -11.82 -61.70
CA PRO A 346 -46.69 -13.07 -62.40
C PRO A 346 -45.56 -12.90 -63.41
N ASN A 347 -44.62 -13.86 -63.48
CA ASN A 347 -43.45 -13.87 -64.35
C ASN A 347 -42.46 -12.68 -64.18
N SER A 348 -42.55 -11.86 -63.09
CA SER A 348 -41.52 -10.87 -62.79
C SER A 348 -40.21 -11.54 -62.33
N PRO A 349 -39.08 -10.86 -62.42
CA PRO A 349 -37.79 -11.39 -61.92
C PRO A 349 -37.85 -11.80 -60.43
N PRO A 350 -37.07 -12.82 -60.00
CA PRO A 350 -36.99 -13.19 -58.60
C PRO A 350 -36.52 -12.04 -57.74
N GLN A 351 -37.10 -11.91 -56.55
CA GLN A 351 -36.63 -10.98 -55.52
C GLN A 351 -35.86 -11.74 -54.43
N VAL A 352 -34.80 -11.12 -53.91
CA VAL A 352 -33.99 -11.68 -52.84
C VAL A 352 -34.01 -10.71 -51.66
N ARG A 353 -34.12 -11.25 -50.46
CA ARG A 353 -33.97 -10.52 -49.17
C ARG A 353 -32.91 -11.20 -48.35
N GLU A 354 -32.13 -10.39 -47.64
CA GLU A 354 -31.03 -10.85 -46.78
C GLU A 354 -31.41 -10.67 -45.29
N ALA A 355 -31.21 -11.72 -44.53
CA ALA A 355 -31.15 -11.65 -43.06
C ALA A 355 -29.73 -11.94 -42.61
N VAL A 356 -29.23 -11.14 -41.65
CA VAL A 356 -27.95 -11.39 -41.02
C VAL A 356 -28.20 -11.94 -39.62
N VAL A 357 -27.72 -13.14 -39.40
CA VAL A 357 -27.83 -13.87 -38.12
C VAL A 357 -26.46 -13.89 -37.48
N GLU A 358 -26.33 -13.19 -36.36
CA GLU A 358 -25.09 -13.11 -35.60
C GLU A 358 -25.25 -13.83 -34.26
N VAL A 359 -24.35 -14.76 -33.96
CA VAL A 359 -24.27 -15.46 -32.70
C VAL A 359 -23.06 -14.94 -31.92
N LYS A 360 -23.30 -14.42 -30.73
CA LYS A 360 -22.26 -14.04 -29.77
C LYS A 360 -22.22 -15.07 -28.64
N THR A 361 -21.07 -15.72 -28.46
CA THR A 361 -20.91 -16.75 -27.44
C THR A 361 -19.48 -16.81 -26.96
N ASN A 362 -19.31 -17.14 -25.67
CA ASN A 362 -18.04 -17.47 -25.03
C ASN A 362 -18.11 -18.80 -24.25
N LEU A 363 -19.10 -19.65 -24.56
CA LEU A 363 -19.31 -20.92 -23.85
C LEU A 363 -18.25 -21.96 -24.18
N GLY A 364 -17.58 -21.85 -25.33
CA GLY A 364 -16.62 -22.85 -25.80
C GLY A 364 -17.24 -24.20 -26.15
N LYS A 365 -18.53 -24.21 -26.45
CA LYS A 365 -19.34 -25.40 -26.81
C LYS A 365 -19.98 -25.21 -28.15
N PRO A 366 -20.10 -26.28 -28.99
CA PRO A 366 -20.78 -26.21 -30.27
C PRO A 366 -22.26 -25.86 -30.07
N TYR A 367 -22.81 -25.14 -31.05
CA TYR A 367 -24.20 -24.72 -31.08
C TYR A 367 -24.80 -24.84 -32.49
N ALA A 368 -26.10 -24.80 -32.56
CA ALA A 368 -26.85 -24.77 -33.83
C ALA A 368 -27.80 -23.57 -33.86
N VAL A 369 -27.91 -22.97 -35.04
CA VAL A 369 -28.97 -22.01 -35.36
C VAL A 369 -30.07 -22.74 -36.13
N VAL A 370 -31.26 -22.61 -35.62
CA VAL A 370 -32.46 -23.25 -36.13
C VAL A 370 -33.42 -22.19 -36.67
N GLN A 371 -34.06 -22.46 -37.76
CA GLN A 371 -35.09 -21.61 -38.37
C GLN A 371 -36.41 -22.33 -38.47
N LYS A 372 -37.51 -21.58 -38.31
CA LYS A 372 -38.89 -22.03 -38.53
C LYS A 372 -39.73 -20.94 -39.18
N ILE A 373 -40.53 -21.29 -40.15
CA ILE A 373 -41.58 -20.40 -40.65
C ILE A 373 -42.77 -20.45 -39.69
N SER A 374 -43.11 -19.34 -39.08
CA SER A 374 -44.20 -19.25 -38.09
C SER A 374 -45.55 -18.85 -38.71
N SER A 375 -45.53 -18.24 -39.89
CA SER A 375 -46.73 -17.94 -40.66
C SER A 375 -46.51 -18.21 -42.16
N PRO A 376 -47.53 -18.71 -42.90
CA PRO A 376 -47.39 -18.88 -44.31
C PRO A 376 -47.02 -17.58 -45.05
N LEU A 377 -46.19 -17.67 -46.10
CA LEU A 377 -45.91 -16.54 -46.95
C LEU A 377 -47.19 -16.20 -47.74
N ALA A 378 -47.86 -15.09 -47.43
CA ALA A 378 -49.11 -14.69 -47.96
C ALA A 378 -49.15 -13.20 -48.32
N ASN A 379 -50.02 -12.86 -49.27
CA ASN A 379 -50.30 -11.46 -49.60
C ASN A 379 -51.43 -10.88 -48.75
N GLU A 380 -51.69 -9.60 -48.90
CA GLU A 380 -52.73 -8.84 -48.17
C GLU A 380 -54.17 -9.37 -48.36
N LYS A 381 -54.40 -10.12 -49.43
CA LYS A 381 -55.70 -10.76 -49.74
C LYS A 381 -55.81 -12.18 -49.17
N GLY A 382 -54.77 -12.68 -48.50
CA GLY A 382 -54.69 -14.01 -47.91
C GLY A 382 -54.28 -15.09 -48.92
N PHE A 383 -53.82 -14.74 -50.16
CA PHE A 383 -53.27 -15.70 -51.07
C PHE A 383 -51.91 -16.21 -50.56
N VAL A 384 -51.85 -17.54 -50.36
CA VAL A 384 -50.63 -18.20 -49.86
C VAL A 384 -49.73 -18.53 -51.06
N PHE A 385 -48.46 -18.09 -50.97
CA PHE A 385 -47.47 -18.38 -52.01
C PHE A 385 -47.06 -19.87 -52.02
N LYS A 386 -46.87 -20.45 -53.19
CA LYS A 386 -46.46 -21.86 -53.29
C LYS A 386 -45.02 -22.04 -52.74
N LYS A 387 -44.85 -22.99 -51.84
CA LYS A 387 -43.59 -23.27 -51.14
C LYS A 387 -42.42 -23.59 -52.05
N ASP A 388 -42.69 -24.27 -53.21
CA ASP A 388 -41.66 -24.66 -54.17
C ASP A 388 -41.03 -23.47 -54.94
N PHE A 389 -41.53 -22.27 -54.75
CA PHE A 389 -41.03 -21.03 -55.33
C PHE A 389 -40.47 -20.04 -54.30
N PHE A 390 -40.40 -20.44 -53.02
CA PHE A 390 -39.77 -19.70 -51.93
C PHE A 390 -38.58 -20.49 -51.52
N ASP A 391 -37.36 -19.99 -51.81
CA ASP A 391 -36.11 -20.67 -51.62
C ASP A 391 -35.30 -19.89 -50.57
N MET A 392 -34.37 -20.58 -49.89
CA MET A 392 -33.34 -20.01 -49.04
C MET A 392 -31.96 -20.54 -49.37
N LYS A 393 -30.96 -19.74 -49.04
CA LYS A 393 -29.53 -20.09 -49.05
C LYS A 393 -28.86 -19.49 -47.80
N VAL A 394 -27.92 -20.20 -47.25
CA VAL A 394 -27.13 -19.73 -46.10
C VAL A 394 -25.65 -19.63 -46.47
N GLU A 395 -25.04 -18.52 -46.17
CA GLU A 395 -23.59 -18.29 -46.31
C GLU A 395 -22.98 -18.01 -44.95
N ASP A 396 -21.93 -18.73 -44.60
CA ASP A 396 -21.09 -18.40 -43.45
C ASP A 396 -20.16 -17.23 -43.80
N ALA A 397 -20.38 -16.08 -43.16
CA ALA A 397 -19.59 -14.88 -43.42
C ALA A 397 -18.18 -14.95 -42.85
N ASP A 398 -17.96 -15.75 -41.81
CA ASP A 398 -16.72 -15.82 -41.07
C ASP A 398 -15.91 -17.12 -41.30
N GLY A 399 -16.53 -18.12 -41.99
CA GLY A 399 -15.88 -19.41 -42.28
C GLY A 399 -15.67 -20.29 -41.05
N VAL A 400 -16.49 -20.11 -40.02
CA VAL A 400 -16.28 -20.73 -38.66
C VAL A 400 -17.16 -21.97 -38.47
N GLY A 401 -18.11 -22.21 -39.31
CA GLY A 401 -19.08 -23.28 -39.12
C GLY A 401 -19.46 -24.03 -40.40
N LYS A 402 -20.58 -24.75 -40.35
CA LYS A 402 -21.15 -25.48 -41.48
C LYS A 402 -22.56 -24.99 -41.75
N ASN A 403 -22.80 -24.60 -43.03
CA ASN A 403 -24.12 -24.28 -43.53
C ASN A 403 -24.82 -25.55 -44.03
N ASN A 404 -26.12 -25.66 -43.74
CA ASN A 404 -26.93 -26.79 -44.27
C ASN A 404 -27.65 -26.45 -45.56
N PHE A 405 -27.63 -25.19 -46.02
CA PHE A 405 -28.24 -24.68 -47.25
C PHE A 405 -27.23 -23.89 -48.07
N GLU A 406 -26.27 -24.58 -48.71
CA GLU A 406 -25.20 -23.92 -49.47
C GLU A 406 -25.69 -23.35 -50.80
N GLN A 407 -26.81 -23.89 -51.31
CA GLN A 407 -27.48 -23.43 -52.54
C GLN A 407 -28.94 -23.06 -52.24
N PHE A 408 -29.59 -22.41 -53.21
CA PHE A 408 -30.98 -22.06 -53.03
C PHE A 408 -31.85 -23.32 -53.08
N GLU A 409 -32.47 -23.67 -51.98
CA GLU A 409 -33.38 -24.78 -51.78
C GLU A 409 -34.72 -24.28 -51.23
N PRO A 410 -35.83 -24.98 -51.38
CA PRO A 410 -37.11 -24.57 -50.82
C PRO A 410 -37.04 -24.37 -49.35
N VAL A 411 -37.60 -23.24 -48.81
CA VAL A 411 -37.61 -22.93 -47.41
C VAL A 411 -38.39 -23.98 -46.61
N PRO A 412 -37.79 -24.68 -45.64
CA PRO A 412 -38.50 -25.62 -44.78
C PRO A 412 -39.60 -24.94 -43.98
N GLN A 413 -40.76 -25.56 -43.91
CA GLN A 413 -41.90 -25.07 -43.13
C GLN A 413 -41.76 -25.45 -41.64
N GLU A 414 -41.11 -26.58 -41.40
CA GLU A 414 -40.83 -27.07 -40.05
C GLU A 414 -39.49 -26.53 -39.54
N GLU A 415 -39.23 -26.75 -38.27
CA GLU A 415 -38.00 -26.39 -37.59
C GLU A 415 -36.81 -27.12 -38.23
N GLN A 416 -35.82 -26.37 -38.67
CA GLN A 416 -34.66 -26.91 -39.38
C GLN A 416 -33.37 -26.20 -38.94
N VAL A 417 -32.32 -26.99 -38.72
CA VAL A 417 -30.96 -26.46 -38.48
C VAL A 417 -30.44 -25.87 -39.78
N ILE A 418 -30.12 -24.57 -39.76
CA ILE A 418 -29.60 -23.85 -40.92
C ILE A 418 -28.09 -23.66 -40.87
N PHE A 419 -27.53 -23.60 -39.65
CA PHE A 419 -26.10 -23.40 -39.39
C PHE A 419 -25.67 -24.17 -38.13
N THR A 420 -24.49 -24.76 -38.18
CA THR A 420 -23.83 -25.41 -37.03
C THR A 420 -22.45 -24.79 -36.84
N SER A 421 -22.11 -24.41 -35.63
CA SER A 421 -20.79 -23.86 -35.29
C SER A 421 -19.67 -24.90 -35.43
N ASP A 422 -18.42 -24.45 -35.32
CA ASP A 422 -17.29 -25.33 -35.10
C ASP A 422 -17.35 -26.03 -33.72
N LEU A 423 -16.44 -26.97 -33.51
CA LEU A 423 -16.35 -27.71 -32.22
C LEU A 423 -15.98 -26.83 -31.00
N LYS A 424 -15.44 -25.66 -31.26
CA LYS A 424 -15.10 -24.70 -30.20
C LYS A 424 -16.25 -23.76 -29.86
N GLY A 425 -17.32 -23.77 -30.66
CA GLY A 425 -18.44 -22.87 -30.48
C GLY A 425 -18.04 -21.39 -30.58
N ASN A 426 -17.19 -21.05 -31.55
CA ASN A 426 -16.81 -19.66 -31.76
C ASN A 426 -18.01 -18.82 -32.22
N SER A 427 -18.04 -17.53 -31.81
CA SER A 427 -19.02 -16.57 -32.35
C SER A 427 -18.94 -16.52 -33.85
N CYS A 428 -20.09 -16.40 -34.51
CA CYS A 428 -20.14 -16.37 -35.98
C CYS A 428 -21.21 -15.42 -36.50
N LYS A 429 -21.09 -15.11 -37.79
CA LYS A 429 -22.05 -14.32 -38.52
C LYS A 429 -22.42 -15.06 -39.80
N ALA A 430 -23.70 -15.45 -39.92
CA ALA A 430 -24.27 -16.11 -41.12
C ALA A 430 -25.19 -15.15 -41.86
N ARG A 431 -25.19 -15.23 -43.17
CA ARG A 431 -26.11 -14.51 -44.04
C ARG A 431 -27.12 -15.48 -44.60
N VAL A 432 -28.40 -15.23 -44.41
CA VAL A 432 -29.50 -16.03 -44.91
C VAL A 432 -30.18 -15.24 -46.02
N TYR A 433 -30.17 -15.78 -47.22
CA TYR A 433 -30.80 -15.18 -48.36
C TYR A 433 -32.11 -15.89 -48.62
N TYR A 434 -33.23 -15.16 -48.72
CA TYR A 434 -34.54 -15.62 -49.09
C TYR A 434 -34.85 -15.15 -50.47
N ARG A 435 -35.12 -16.11 -51.41
CA ARG A 435 -35.42 -15.82 -52.77
C ARG A 435 -36.86 -16.22 -53.09
N LEU A 436 -37.64 -15.28 -53.58
CA LEU A 436 -39.00 -15.52 -54.07
C LEU A 436 -39.02 -15.52 -55.60
N ARG A 437 -39.47 -16.62 -56.18
CA ARG A 437 -39.58 -16.80 -57.64
C ARG A 437 -41.01 -16.65 -58.04
N PRO A 438 -41.47 -15.53 -58.70
CA PRO A 438 -42.83 -15.37 -59.21
C PRO A 438 -43.15 -16.39 -60.22
N TYR A 439 -44.42 -16.90 -60.20
CA TYR A 439 -44.90 -17.90 -61.13
C TYR A 439 -46.23 -17.45 -61.79
N PRO A 440 -46.61 -18.03 -62.93
CA PRO A 440 -47.75 -17.51 -63.79
C PRO A 440 -49.10 -17.42 -63.07
N GLN A 441 -49.40 -18.34 -62.14
CA GLN A 441 -50.70 -18.41 -61.46
C GLN A 441 -50.70 -17.75 -60.06
N MET A 442 -49.69 -16.98 -59.72
CA MET A 442 -49.67 -16.23 -58.44
C MET A 442 -50.60 -15.02 -58.49
N ASP A 443 -51.16 -14.63 -57.33
CA ASP A 443 -51.88 -13.40 -57.21
C ASP A 443 -50.90 -12.23 -57.10
N PRO A 444 -51.05 -11.13 -57.84
CA PRO A 444 -50.16 -9.98 -57.68
C PRO A 444 -50.29 -9.35 -56.26
N GLY A 445 -49.20 -8.82 -55.72
CA GLY A 445 -49.25 -8.12 -54.46
C GLY A 445 -47.93 -8.11 -53.68
N ASN A 446 -48.04 -7.69 -52.42
CA ASN A 446 -46.97 -7.72 -51.48
C ASN A 446 -47.08 -8.96 -50.61
N TYR A 447 -46.00 -9.69 -50.47
CA TYR A 447 -45.94 -10.94 -49.68
C TYR A 447 -45.09 -10.81 -48.46
N LEU A 448 -45.64 -11.29 -47.35
CA LEU A 448 -44.98 -11.24 -46.02
C LEU A 448 -45.07 -12.62 -45.36
N THR A 449 -44.05 -12.99 -44.61
CA THR A 449 -44.03 -14.17 -43.73
C THR A 449 -43.32 -13.79 -42.42
N SER A 450 -43.53 -14.59 -41.39
CA SER A 450 -42.80 -14.48 -40.13
C SER A 450 -41.85 -15.66 -40.01
N ILE A 451 -40.58 -15.35 -39.70
CA ILE A 451 -39.50 -16.32 -39.53
C ILE A 451 -38.99 -16.23 -38.10
N VAL A 452 -38.93 -17.35 -37.41
CA VAL A 452 -38.37 -17.48 -36.07
C VAL A 452 -37.02 -18.16 -36.18
N TYR A 453 -36.03 -17.54 -35.55
CA TYR A 453 -34.72 -18.12 -35.36
C TYR A 453 -34.54 -18.50 -33.89
N SER A 454 -33.94 -19.64 -33.66
CA SER A 454 -33.63 -20.17 -32.36
C SER A 454 -32.17 -20.59 -32.28
N LEU A 455 -31.57 -20.47 -31.11
CA LEU A 455 -30.19 -20.86 -30.81
C LEU A 455 -30.22 -21.96 -29.77
N GLY A 456 -29.52 -23.07 -30.02
CA GLY A 456 -29.44 -24.20 -29.10
C GLY A 456 -28.02 -24.73 -28.96
N GLU A 457 -27.61 -25.11 -27.74
CA GLU A 457 -26.38 -25.88 -27.51
C GLU A 457 -26.55 -27.29 -28.13
N MET A 458 -25.45 -27.86 -28.63
CA MET A 458 -25.42 -29.19 -29.21
C MET A 458 -24.82 -30.22 -28.25
#